data_7d5fd0d2027df983d26aed186bf2e7f0
#
_entry.id   7d5fd0d2027df983d26aed186bf2e7f0
#
_cell.length_a   1.000
_cell.length_b   1.000
_cell.length_c   1.000
_cell.angle_alpha   90.00
_cell.angle_beta   90.00
_cell.angle_gamma   90.00
#
_symmetry.space_group_name_H-M   'P 1'
#
loop_
_entity.id
_entity.type
_entity.pdbx_description
1 polymer ?
#
loop_
_entity_poly.entity_id
_entity_poly.type
_entity_poly.pdbx_seq_one_letter_code
_entity_poly.pdbx_strand_id
1 'polypeptide(L)'
;MAASSGAEVIGVDLIPDRLELAKSAGAAYVLTGEENAVDEKIDLTDGRGTEVGMGCSGSAAGRKLCLEAAREWGRVVFLGEGGSLAFEPSPLLLHKQLTPYGSWVCGMGEMGRLLEHLNRKGLHPESTVTHTFPLSDIRQAYKTFDAGKTGKVVITTWDET
;
A
#
# COMPACT_ATOMS: atom_id res chain seq x y z
N MET A 1 0.51 0.87 10.44
CA MET A 1 0.38 2.33 10.69
C MET A 1 -1.07 2.80 10.61
N ALA A 2 -1.80 2.66 9.50
CA ALA A 2 -3.21 3.09 9.42
C ALA A 2 -4.07 2.40 10.49
N ALA A 3 -3.98 1.07 10.63
CA ALA A 3 -4.68 0.30 11.66
C ALA A 3 -4.34 0.77 13.08
N SER A 4 -3.07 1.05 13.38
CA SER A 4 -2.65 1.55 14.70
C SER A 4 -3.16 2.97 15.01
N SER A 5 -3.65 3.68 14.01
CA SER A 5 -4.30 4.98 14.12
C SER A 5 -5.83 4.87 14.17
N GLY A 6 -6.38 3.65 14.25
CA GLY A 6 -7.81 3.40 14.37
C GLY A 6 -8.56 3.23 13.05
N ALA A 7 -7.86 3.17 11.92
CA ALA A 7 -8.51 2.89 10.64
C ALA A 7 -8.77 1.38 10.47
N GLU A 8 -9.92 1.04 9.93
CA GLU A 8 -10.18 -0.29 9.41
C GLU A 8 -9.57 -0.41 8.01
N VAL A 9 -8.61 -1.31 7.84
CA VAL A 9 -7.76 -1.36 6.65
C VAL A 9 -8.14 -2.56 5.78
N ILE A 10 -8.39 -2.30 4.51
CA ILE A 10 -8.57 -3.31 3.47
C ILE A 10 -7.29 -3.33 2.63
N GLY A 11 -6.51 -4.41 2.75
CA GLY A 11 -5.32 -4.65 1.93
C GLY A 11 -5.70 -5.29 0.59
N VAL A 12 -5.13 -4.80 -0.51
CA VAL A 12 -5.35 -5.40 -1.84
C VAL A 12 -4.02 -5.60 -2.54
N ASP A 13 -3.77 -6.82 -2.97
CA ASP A 13 -2.60 -7.18 -3.78
C ASP A 13 -2.95 -8.39 -4.68
N LEU A 14 -2.14 -8.65 -5.68
CA LEU A 14 -2.24 -9.85 -6.53
C LEU A 14 -1.41 -11.03 -5.97
N ILE A 15 -0.54 -10.76 -5.02
CA ILE A 15 0.42 -11.72 -4.48
C ILE A 15 -0.07 -12.22 -3.11
N PRO A 16 -0.41 -13.52 -2.97
CA PRO A 16 -0.94 -14.08 -1.72
C PRO A 16 -0.03 -13.81 -0.50
N ASP A 17 1.28 -13.98 -0.66
CA ASP A 17 2.23 -13.75 0.43
C ASP A 17 2.21 -12.30 0.94
N ARG A 18 1.95 -11.32 0.07
CA ARG A 18 1.78 -9.91 0.46
C ARG A 18 0.45 -9.67 1.17
N LEU A 19 -0.59 -10.39 0.82
CA LEU A 19 -1.86 -10.35 1.52
C LEU A 19 -1.73 -10.89 2.95
N GLU A 20 -0.96 -11.96 3.15
CA GLU A 20 -0.65 -12.47 4.49
C GLU A 20 0.20 -11.47 5.30
N LEU A 21 1.17 -10.80 4.67
CA LEU A 21 1.90 -9.70 5.32
C LEU A 21 0.97 -8.54 5.69
N ALA A 22 0.00 -8.20 4.86
CA ALA A 22 -0.97 -7.15 5.17
C ALA A 22 -1.83 -7.52 6.38
N LYS A 23 -2.30 -8.78 6.48
CA LYS A 23 -3.01 -9.30 7.66
C LYS A 23 -2.16 -9.19 8.92
N SER A 24 -0.92 -9.68 8.86
CA SER A 24 0.00 -9.62 10.00
C SER A 24 0.31 -8.20 10.44
N ALA A 25 0.29 -7.24 9.51
CA ALA A 25 0.46 -5.81 9.75
C ALA A 25 -0.82 -5.11 10.26
N GLY A 26 -1.92 -5.86 10.47
CA GLY A 26 -3.16 -5.35 11.05
C GLY A 26 -4.23 -4.91 10.05
N ALA A 27 -4.18 -5.38 8.79
CA ALA A 27 -5.31 -5.23 7.89
C ALA A 27 -6.50 -6.07 8.38
N ALA A 28 -7.68 -5.46 8.49
CA ALA A 28 -8.90 -6.14 8.90
C ALA A 28 -9.38 -7.11 7.80
N TYR A 29 -9.23 -6.69 6.57
CA TYR A 29 -9.59 -7.49 5.40
C TYR A 29 -8.45 -7.49 4.39
N VAL A 30 -8.36 -8.56 3.60
CA VAL A 30 -7.48 -8.64 2.43
C VAL A 30 -8.23 -9.21 1.25
N LEU A 31 -8.03 -8.62 0.08
CA LEU A 31 -8.69 -8.99 -1.15
C LEU A 31 -7.65 -9.21 -2.25
N THR A 32 -7.87 -10.19 -3.10
CA THR A 32 -7.14 -10.27 -4.36
C THR A 32 -7.56 -9.13 -5.28
N GLY A 33 -6.65 -8.57 -6.05
CA GLY A 33 -6.94 -7.45 -6.96
C GLY A 33 -7.65 -7.88 -8.25
N GLU A 34 -8.62 -8.79 -8.17
CA GLU A 34 -9.40 -9.34 -9.28
C GLU A 34 -10.57 -8.44 -9.68
N GLU A 35 -11.34 -8.82 -10.71
CA GLU A 35 -12.39 -7.98 -11.32
C GLU A 35 -13.48 -7.52 -10.34
N ASN A 36 -13.77 -8.31 -9.33
CA ASN A 36 -14.81 -8.03 -8.32
C ASN A 36 -14.29 -7.21 -7.10
N ALA A 37 -13.02 -6.86 -7.07
CA ALA A 37 -12.41 -6.18 -5.92
C ALA A 37 -13.06 -4.82 -5.57
N VAL A 38 -13.70 -4.15 -6.53
CA VAL A 38 -14.45 -2.91 -6.27
C VAL A 38 -15.70 -3.22 -5.47
N ASP A 39 -16.52 -4.16 -5.95
CA ASP A 39 -17.79 -4.55 -5.33
C ASP A 39 -17.55 -5.10 -3.93
N GLU A 40 -16.58 -5.99 -3.77
CA GLU A 40 -16.20 -6.53 -2.47
C GLU A 40 -15.81 -5.45 -1.45
N LYS A 41 -15.08 -4.40 -1.88
CA LYS A 41 -14.75 -3.27 -1.00
C LYS A 41 -15.97 -2.44 -0.65
N ILE A 42 -16.89 -2.25 -1.59
CA ILE A 42 -18.14 -1.53 -1.34
C ILE A 42 -18.97 -2.31 -0.34
N ASP A 43 -19.09 -3.62 -0.48
CA ASP A 43 -19.81 -4.49 0.46
C ASP A 43 -19.22 -4.45 1.88
N LEU A 44 -17.88 -4.49 2.00
CA LEU A 44 -17.19 -4.37 3.28
C LEU A 44 -17.34 -2.99 3.96
N THR A 45 -17.90 -2.01 3.26
CA THR A 45 -18.13 -0.65 3.75
C THR A 45 -19.61 -0.28 3.80
N ASP A 46 -20.51 -1.24 3.92
CA ASP A 46 -21.96 -1.06 3.93
C ASP A 46 -22.47 -0.29 2.70
N GLY A 47 -21.93 -0.56 1.55
CA GLY A 47 -22.31 0.09 0.28
C GLY A 47 -21.76 1.51 0.09
N ARG A 48 -21.02 2.07 1.06
CA ARG A 48 -20.57 3.46 1.00
C ARG A 48 -19.27 3.67 0.21
N GLY A 49 -18.41 2.66 0.16
CA GLY A 49 -17.05 2.76 -0.34
C GLY A 49 -16.03 3.25 0.70
N THR A 50 -14.76 3.24 0.33
CA THR A 50 -13.65 3.56 1.24
C THR A 50 -13.49 5.08 1.44
N GLU A 51 -13.21 5.52 2.66
CA GLU A 51 -12.94 6.95 2.96
C GLU A 51 -11.62 7.42 2.37
N VAL A 52 -10.61 6.54 2.37
CA VAL A 52 -9.28 6.84 1.85
C VAL A 52 -8.79 5.66 1.00
N GLY A 53 -8.44 5.93 -0.25
CA GLY A 53 -7.74 5.00 -1.13
C GLY A 53 -6.25 5.34 -1.17
N MET A 54 -5.37 4.34 -1.01
CA MET A 54 -3.92 4.52 -1.12
C MET A 54 -3.38 3.64 -2.25
N GLY A 55 -3.04 4.26 -3.37
CA GLY A 55 -2.45 3.59 -4.54
C GLY A 55 -0.94 3.45 -4.38
N CYS A 56 -0.49 2.37 -3.77
CA CYS A 56 0.92 2.09 -3.53
C CYS A 56 1.61 1.37 -4.70
N SER A 57 0.85 0.82 -5.64
CA SER A 57 1.38 0.22 -6.86
C SER A 57 1.45 1.24 -8.00
N GLY A 58 2.43 1.09 -8.89
CA GLY A 58 2.50 1.88 -10.13
C GLY A 58 1.50 1.44 -11.21
N SER A 59 0.62 0.46 -10.94
CA SER A 59 -0.29 -0.09 -11.94
C SER A 59 -1.50 0.82 -12.20
N ALA A 60 -1.91 0.91 -13.46
CA ALA A 60 -3.12 1.64 -13.86
C ALA A 60 -4.38 1.06 -13.19
N ALA A 61 -4.48 -0.28 -13.12
CA ALA A 61 -5.60 -0.97 -12.50
C ALA A 61 -5.71 -0.66 -11.00
N GLY A 62 -4.59 -0.70 -10.24
CA GLY A 62 -4.60 -0.37 -8.81
C GLY A 62 -4.97 1.07 -8.52
N ARG A 63 -4.55 2.02 -9.38
CA ARG A 63 -4.96 3.42 -9.27
C ARG A 63 -6.45 3.62 -9.55
N LYS A 64 -6.95 2.98 -10.64
CA LYS A 64 -8.35 3.03 -11.00
C LYS A 64 -9.22 2.45 -9.89
N LEU A 65 -8.82 1.31 -9.33
CA LEU A 65 -9.47 0.67 -8.20
C LEU A 65 -9.62 1.61 -6.98
N CYS A 66 -8.60 2.44 -6.68
CA CYS A 66 -8.69 3.43 -5.62
C CYS A 66 -9.78 4.49 -5.88
N LEU A 67 -9.94 4.95 -7.13
CA LEU A 67 -10.98 5.90 -7.50
C LEU A 67 -12.38 5.27 -7.47
N GLU A 68 -12.51 4.06 -8.01
CA GLU A 68 -13.80 3.36 -8.11
C GLU A 68 -14.32 2.95 -6.73
N ALA A 69 -13.46 2.45 -5.85
CA ALA A 69 -13.84 2.02 -4.52
C ALA A 69 -14.00 3.16 -3.50
N ALA A 70 -13.53 4.37 -3.81
CA ALA A 70 -13.68 5.50 -2.91
C ALA A 70 -15.15 5.95 -2.83
N ARG A 71 -15.62 6.30 -1.61
CA ARG A 71 -16.93 6.89 -1.37
C ARG A 71 -17.01 8.33 -1.89
N GLU A 72 -18.20 8.88 -1.95
CA GLU A 72 -18.37 10.31 -2.14
C GLU A 72 -17.63 11.10 -1.05
N TRP A 73 -17.03 12.22 -1.43
CA TRP A 73 -16.17 13.06 -0.58
C TRP A 73 -14.94 12.33 -0.03
N GLY A 74 -14.59 11.18 -0.63
CA GLY A 74 -13.40 10.41 -0.28
C GLY A 74 -12.12 11.09 -0.71
N ARG A 75 -11.00 10.56 -0.23
CA ARG A 75 -9.65 10.99 -0.59
C ARG A 75 -8.88 9.85 -1.23
N VAL A 76 -8.11 10.14 -2.25
CA VAL A 76 -7.26 9.14 -2.90
C VAL A 76 -5.82 9.66 -2.97
N VAL A 77 -4.87 8.87 -2.53
CA VAL A 77 -3.45 9.21 -2.54
C VAL A 77 -2.71 8.27 -3.48
N PHE A 78 -1.97 8.81 -4.44
CA PHE A 78 -1.10 8.03 -5.32
C PHE A 78 0.36 8.18 -4.88
N LEU A 79 0.96 7.05 -4.47
CA LEU A 79 2.34 6.94 -4.02
C LEU A 79 3.21 6.12 -4.97
N GLY A 80 2.63 5.07 -5.58
CA GLY A 80 3.38 4.18 -6.48
C GLY A 80 3.81 4.90 -7.75
N GLU A 81 5.09 4.81 -8.10
CA GLU A 81 5.64 5.39 -9.33
C GLU A 81 5.34 4.50 -10.55
N GLY A 82 5.42 5.09 -11.73
CA GLY A 82 5.25 4.42 -13.02
C GLY A 82 3.80 4.32 -13.49
N GLY A 83 3.62 3.66 -14.61
CA GLY A 83 2.32 3.43 -15.24
C GLY A 83 1.58 4.70 -15.68
N SER A 84 0.41 4.49 -16.23
CA SER A 84 -0.53 5.54 -16.62
C SER A 84 -1.87 5.34 -15.92
N LEU A 85 -2.73 6.37 -15.96
CA LEU A 85 -4.10 6.28 -15.47
C LEU A 85 -5.00 7.02 -16.44
N ALA A 86 -5.92 6.30 -17.07
CA ALA A 86 -6.98 6.87 -17.88
C ALA A 86 -8.33 6.57 -17.21
N PHE A 87 -9.16 7.59 -17.03
CA PHE A 87 -10.49 7.46 -16.45
C PHE A 87 -11.40 8.59 -16.94
N GLU A 88 -12.70 8.40 -16.81
CA GLU A 88 -13.69 9.43 -17.06
C GLU A 88 -13.83 10.32 -15.83
N PRO A 89 -13.47 11.61 -15.90
CA PRO A 89 -13.50 12.50 -14.73
C PRO A 89 -14.90 12.68 -14.13
N SER A 90 -15.95 12.73 -14.97
CA SER A 90 -17.30 13.01 -14.46
C SER A 90 -17.78 11.97 -13.43
N PRO A 91 -17.86 10.67 -13.74
CA PRO A 91 -18.36 9.69 -12.78
C PRO A 91 -17.39 9.43 -11.62
N LEU A 92 -16.08 9.40 -11.89
CA LEU A 92 -15.09 8.95 -10.90
C LEU A 92 -14.51 10.07 -10.03
N LEU A 93 -14.61 11.33 -10.46
CA LEU A 93 -14.03 12.45 -9.72
C LEU A 93 -15.07 13.50 -9.38
N LEU A 94 -15.79 14.04 -10.40
CA LEU A 94 -16.70 15.17 -10.19
C LEU A 94 -17.94 14.77 -9.40
N HIS A 95 -18.65 13.71 -9.80
CA HIS A 95 -19.87 13.27 -9.13
C HIS A 95 -19.59 12.78 -7.71
N LYS A 96 -18.47 12.12 -7.49
CA LYS A 96 -18.04 11.68 -6.15
C LYS A 96 -17.38 12.80 -5.33
N GLN A 97 -17.06 13.95 -5.93
CA GLN A 97 -16.33 15.04 -5.29
C GLN A 97 -15.05 14.57 -4.58
N LEU A 98 -14.29 13.69 -5.24
CA LEU A 98 -13.07 13.13 -4.69
C LEU A 98 -11.95 14.17 -4.61
N THR A 99 -11.09 14.02 -3.61
CA THR A 99 -9.85 14.80 -3.50
C THR A 99 -8.65 13.88 -3.74
N PRO A 100 -8.05 13.89 -4.95
CA PRO A 100 -6.82 13.15 -5.23
C PRO A 100 -5.59 13.91 -4.77
N TYR A 101 -4.62 13.18 -4.22
CA TYR A 101 -3.32 13.68 -3.80
C TYR A 101 -2.20 12.91 -4.52
N GLY A 102 -1.15 13.59 -4.92
CA GLY A 102 0.15 12.99 -5.21
C GLY A 102 1.05 13.04 -3.99
N SER A 103 1.83 11.99 -3.78
CA SER A 103 2.86 11.98 -2.73
C SER A 103 4.14 11.38 -3.29
N TRP A 104 5.23 12.10 -3.12
CA TRP A 104 6.56 11.72 -3.59
C TRP A 104 7.58 11.89 -2.47
N VAL A 105 8.19 10.78 -2.05
CA VAL A 105 9.18 10.72 -0.97
C VAL A 105 8.72 11.45 0.31
N CYS A 106 9.63 11.73 1.21
CA CYS A 106 9.36 12.52 2.42
C CYS A 106 10.59 13.31 2.82
N GLY A 107 10.38 14.41 3.54
CA GLY A 107 11.47 15.19 4.13
C GLY A 107 12.03 14.56 5.41
N MET A 108 13.20 14.98 5.83
CA MET A 108 13.85 14.50 7.06
C MET A 108 12.99 14.73 8.31
N GLY A 109 12.23 15.83 8.35
CA GLY A 109 11.31 16.11 9.46
C GLY A 109 10.17 15.11 9.56
N GLU A 110 9.61 14.69 8.42
CA GLU A 110 8.60 13.64 8.37
C GLU A 110 9.18 12.29 8.81
N MET A 111 10.40 11.98 8.41
CA MET A 111 11.09 10.77 8.85
C MET A 111 11.26 10.74 10.36
N GLY A 112 11.68 11.85 10.98
CA GLY A 112 11.77 11.98 12.43
C GLY A 112 10.42 11.71 13.13
N ARG A 113 9.36 12.38 12.66
CA ARG A 113 7.98 12.14 13.17
C ARG A 113 7.50 10.71 12.99
N LEU A 114 7.88 10.07 11.88
CA LEU A 114 7.58 8.65 11.64
C LEU A 114 8.24 7.76 12.70
N LEU A 115 9.53 7.95 12.96
CA LEU A 115 10.27 7.16 13.95
C LEU A 115 9.68 7.33 15.36
N GLU A 116 9.35 8.55 15.75
CA GLU A 116 8.65 8.81 17.01
C GLU A 116 7.29 8.11 17.09
N HIS A 117 6.51 8.13 15.99
CA HIS A 117 5.22 7.45 15.92
C HIS A 117 5.37 5.93 16.04
N LEU A 118 6.32 5.34 15.31
CA LEU A 118 6.60 3.91 15.36
C LEU A 118 6.96 3.48 16.80
N ASN A 119 7.88 4.19 17.43
CA ASN A 119 8.29 3.91 18.80
C ASN A 119 7.13 4.03 19.80
N ARG A 120 6.37 5.14 19.74
CA ARG A 120 5.24 5.38 20.64
C ARG A 120 4.14 4.33 20.51
N LYS A 121 3.94 3.78 19.31
CA LYS A 121 2.90 2.78 19.03
C LYS A 121 3.40 1.34 19.07
N GLY A 122 4.69 1.12 19.35
CA GLY A 122 5.30 -0.22 19.33
C GLY A 122 5.18 -0.89 17.95
N LEU A 123 5.35 -0.13 16.87
CA LEU A 123 5.24 -0.66 15.52
C LEU A 123 6.60 -1.10 15.01
N HIS A 124 6.65 -2.26 14.42
CA HIS A 124 7.83 -2.96 13.96
C HIS A 124 7.83 -3.09 12.43
N PRO A 125 8.26 -2.04 11.67
CA PRO A 125 8.26 -2.09 10.21
C PRO A 125 9.21 -3.16 9.65
N GLU A 126 10.21 -3.59 10.41
CA GLU A 126 11.10 -4.71 10.10
C GLU A 126 10.35 -6.03 9.87
N SER A 127 9.15 -6.19 10.41
CA SER A 127 8.26 -7.33 10.14
C SER A 127 7.89 -7.49 8.65
N THR A 128 8.07 -6.44 7.84
CA THR A 128 7.85 -6.48 6.40
C THR A 128 9.07 -6.97 5.62
N VAL A 129 10.23 -7.17 6.28
CA VAL A 129 11.44 -7.73 5.67
C VAL A 129 11.25 -9.23 5.49
N THR A 130 11.28 -9.68 4.24
CA THR A 130 11.10 -11.10 3.90
C THR A 130 12.41 -11.78 3.51
N HIS A 131 13.40 -11.00 3.09
CA HIS A 131 14.68 -11.52 2.63
C HIS A 131 15.80 -10.58 3.06
N THR A 132 16.89 -11.18 3.55
CA THR A 132 18.12 -10.47 3.91
C THR A 132 19.29 -11.11 3.18
N PHE A 133 20.15 -10.31 2.59
CA PHE A 133 21.34 -10.75 1.86
C PHE A 133 22.57 -9.99 2.36
N PRO A 134 23.74 -10.63 2.42
CA PRO A 134 25.00 -9.92 2.62
C PRO A 134 25.33 -9.08 1.36
N LEU A 135 26.17 -8.07 1.51
CA LEU A 135 26.57 -7.21 0.39
C LEU A 135 27.26 -8.01 -0.75
N SER A 136 27.95 -9.10 -0.44
CA SER A 136 28.53 -10.02 -1.43
C SER A 136 27.51 -10.58 -2.41
N ASP A 137 26.25 -10.74 -1.97
CA ASP A 137 25.17 -11.37 -2.72
C ASP A 137 24.19 -10.35 -3.33
N ILE A 138 24.62 -9.10 -3.48
CA ILE A 138 23.80 -7.99 -4.00
C ILE A 138 23.09 -8.34 -5.31
N ARG A 139 23.73 -9.08 -6.21
CA ARG A 139 23.13 -9.50 -7.48
C ARG A 139 21.92 -10.44 -7.26
N GLN A 140 22.01 -11.32 -6.28
CA GLN A 140 20.93 -12.23 -5.94
C GLN A 140 19.79 -11.46 -5.25
N ALA A 141 20.10 -10.50 -4.37
CA ALA A 141 19.13 -9.63 -3.74
C ALA A 141 18.29 -8.89 -4.79
N TYR A 142 18.93 -8.28 -5.79
CA TYR A 142 18.22 -7.61 -6.89
C TYR A 142 17.35 -8.55 -7.72
N LYS A 143 17.84 -9.73 -8.07
CA LYS A 143 17.04 -10.75 -8.79
C LYS A 143 15.81 -11.17 -8.01
N THR A 144 15.96 -11.37 -6.70
CA THR A 144 14.88 -11.76 -5.80
C THR A 144 13.83 -10.64 -5.71
N PHE A 145 14.26 -9.39 -5.59
CA PHE A 145 13.38 -8.22 -5.56
C PHE A 145 12.65 -8.00 -6.90
N ASP A 146 13.36 -8.10 -8.01
CA ASP A 146 12.85 -7.88 -9.37
C ASP A 146 11.79 -8.93 -9.79
N ALA A 147 11.84 -10.12 -9.18
CA ALA A 147 10.80 -11.13 -9.36
C ALA A 147 9.41 -10.69 -8.83
N GLY A 148 9.34 -9.60 -8.06
CA GLY A 148 8.11 -8.93 -7.63
C GLY A 148 7.24 -9.73 -6.64
N LYS A 149 7.74 -10.81 -6.05
CA LYS A 149 7.00 -11.72 -5.16
C LYS A 149 7.34 -11.56 -3.68
N THR A 150 8.18 -10.59 -3.33
CA THR A 150 8.68 -10.41 -1.97
C THR A 150 8.01 -9.24 -1.26
N GLY A 151 8.14 -9.20 0.06
CA GLY A 151 8.04 -7.98 0.84
C GLY A 151 9.31 -7.14 0.68
N LYS A 152 9.86 -6.59 1.76
CA LYS A 152 11.12 -5.86 1.70
C LYS A 152 12.31 -6.82 1.59
N VAL A 153 13.22 -6.51 0.66
CA VAL A 153 14.53 -7.15 0.53
C VAL A 153 15.57 -6.19 1.10
N VAL A 154 16.38 -6.66 2.03
CA VAL A 154 17.39 -5.86 2.72
C VAL A 154 18.78 -6.42 2.41
N ILE A 155 19.75 -5.53 2.22
CA ILE A 155 21.17 -5.87 2.07
C ILE A 155 21.88 -5.37 3.33
N THR A 156 22.59 -6.29 4.01
CA THR A 156 23.40 -5.96 5.17
C THR A 156 24.85 -5.72 4.75
N THR A 157 25.51 -4.75 5.38
CA THR A 157 26.92 -4.42 5.12
C THR A 157 27.88 -5.12 6.08
N TRP A 158 27.34 -5.89 7.01
CA TRP A 158 28.08 -6.70 7.98
C TRP A 158 27.57 -8.14 7.94
N ASP A 159 28.48 -9.07 8.08
CA ASP A 159 28.13 -10.46 8.32
C ASP A 159 27.58 -10.57 9.75
N GLU A 160 26.40 -11.15 9.92
CA GLU A 160 25.93 -11.55 11.24
C GLU A 160 26.82 -12.72 11.69
N THR A 161 27.79 -12.41 12.57
CA THR A 161 28.62 -13.41 13.26
C THR A 161 27.84 -14.08 14.39
#